data_ad69fd49bf833c8ae70f364c927e5752
#
_entry.id   ad69fd49bf833c8ae70f364c927e5752
#
_cell.length_a   1.000
_cell.length_b   1.000
_cell.length_c   1.000
_cell.angle_alpha   90.00
_cell.angle_beta   90.00
_cell.angle_gamma   90.00
#
_symmetry.space_group_name_H-M   'P 1'
#
loop_
_entity.id
_entity.type
_entity.pdbx_description
1 polymer ?
#
loop_
_entity_poly.entity_id
_entity_poly.type
_entity_poly.pdbx_seq_one_letter_code
_entity_poly.pdbx_strand_id
1 'polypeptide(L)'
;MPYGVYHLLTCVLAVVMAVLVVLVSQRAEEKWYLKLDVSPSGVTNLSDYTLSRLHELDEDVLLYPVYTSGYDSTVRDLVTETLNKMSAECAHVRVETIDPVTQPQRIAALSGDAGSIENGTVFITNQDATRIIRLSPEEFLFSRTVLGEEYTIYCGEAQLIGAIGRACTDNPVGVYFLTGHGELTQEDCSLLALQLRSNGFEVHSGEIARIAPAATDILLLLAPRSDLTGDEAQTLATFLDNGGRVLVGF
;
A
#
# COMPACT_ATOMS: atom_id res chain seq x y z
N MET A 1 -29.63 28.81 -53.34
CA MET A 1 -28.44 27.99 -53.02
C MET A 1 -28.90 26.58 -52.78
N PRO A 2 -28.27 25.55 -53.35
CA PRO A 2 -28.74 24.17 -53.21
C PRO A 2 -28.62 23.69 -51.77
N TYR A 3 -29.67 23.09 -51.23
CA TYR A 3 -29.77 22.55 -49.89
C TYR A 3 -28.56 21.66 -49.49
N GLY A 4 -27.93 21.00 -50.45
CA GLY A 4 -26.75 20.18 -50.23
C GLY A 4 -25.50 20.93 -49.71
N VAL A 5 -25.32 22.22 -50.08
CA VAL A 5 -24.21 23.05 -49.64
C VAL A 5 -24.37 23.45 -48.17
N TYR A 6 -25.59 23.68 -47.72
CA TYR A 6 -25.87 23.96 -46.29
C TYR A 6 -25.62 22.75 -45.42
N HIS A 7 -26.03 21.55 -45.85
CA HIS A 7 -25.77 20.32 -45.10
C HIS A 7 -24.26 19.98 -45.03
N LEU A 8 -23.54 20.22 -46.12
CA LEU A 8 -22.07 20.04 -46.11
C LEU A 8 -21.41 21.05 -45.16
N LEU A 9 -21.83 22.31 -45.17
CA LEU A 9 -21.29 23.34 -44.30
C LEU A 9 -21.58 23.07 -42.81
N THR A 10 -22.80 22.61 -42.49
CA THR A 10 -23.16 22.23 -41.11
C THR A 10 -22.41 21.00 -40.63
N CYS A 11 -22.17 19.99 -41.47
CA CYS A 11 -21.35 18.83 -41.12
C CYS A 11 -19.89 19.22 -40.87
N VAL A 12 -19.29 20.05 -41.71
CA VAL A 12 -17.93 20.55 -41.53
C VAL A 12 -17.83 21.38 -40.25
N LEU A 13 -18.78 22.25 -39.98
CA LEU A 13 -18.80 23.06 -38.77
C LEU A 13 -18.93 22.19 -37.51
N ALA A 14 -19.77 21.15 -37.55
CA ALA A 14 -19.92 20.22 -36.43
C ALA A 14 -18.61 19.44 -36.13
N VAL A 15 -17.89 19.00 -37.16
CA VAL A 15 -16.59 18.32 -37.01
C VAL A 15 -15.54 19.30 -36.44
N VAL A 16 -15.48 20.54 -36.93
CA VAL A 16 -14.56 21.56 -36.41
C VAL A 16 -14.84 21.86 -34.94
N MET A 17 -16.14 21.99 -34.57
CA MET A 17 -16.54 22.20 -33.18
C MET A 17 -16.16 21.02 -32.28
N ALA A 18 -16.36 19.79 -32.76
CA ALA A 18 -15.95 18.58 -32.02
C ALA A 18 -14.42 18.54 -31.79
N VAL A 19 -13.62 18.84 -32.81
CA VAL A 19 -12.16 18.92 -32.71
C VAL A 19 -11.74 20.04 -31.75
N LEU A 20 -12.37 21.20 -31.81
CA LEU A 20 -12.08 22.30 -30.88
C LEU A 20 -12.40 21.94 -29.42
N VAL A 21 -13.53 21.27 -29.18
CA VAL A 21 -13.88 20.78 -27.82
C VAL A 21 -12.82 19.83 -27.30
N VAL A 22 -12.36 18.86 -28.12
CA VAL A 22 -11.30 17.91 -27.73
C VAL A 22 -9.98 18.65 -27.43
N LEU A 23 -9.57 19.60 -28.28
CA LEU A 23 -8.33 20.36 -28.07
C LEU A 23 -8.41 21.29 -26.84
N VAL A 24 -9.56 21.87 -26.58
CA VAL A 24 -9.77 22.71 -25.37
C VAL A 24 -9.79 21.84 -24.12
N SER A 25 -10.43 20.65 -24.16
CA SER A 25 -10.42 19.69 -23.06
C SER A 25 -9.01 19.25 -22.73
N GLN A 26 -8.20 18.85 -23.72
CA GLN A 26 -6.81 18.46 -23.52
C GLN A 26 -5.96 19.58 -22.89
N ARG A 27 -6.13 20.81 -23.34
CA ARG A 27 -5.39 21.95 -22.76
C ARG A 27 -5.93 22.39 -21.39
N ALA A 28 -7.21 22.17 -21.11
CA ALA A 28 -7.79 22.40 -19.79
C ALA A 28 -7.30 21.36 -18.79
N GLU A 29 -7.15 20.08 -19.21
CA GLU A 29 -6.54 19.02 -18.40
C GLU A 29 -5.10 19.35 -18.02
N GLU A 30 -4.28 19.85 -18.97
CA GLU A 30 -2.87 20.22 -18.71
C GLU A 30 -2.73 21.47 -17.80
N LYS A 31 -3.66 22.41 -17.88
CA LYS A 31 -3.49 23.71 -17.22
C LYS A 31 -4.28 23.86 -15.92
N TRP A 32 -5.36 23.09 -15.74
CA TRP A 32 -6.24 23.21 -14.56
C TRP A 32 -6.40 21.93 -13.77
N TYR A 33 -5.68 20.84 -14.13
CA TYR A 33 -5.77 19.53 -13.47
C TYR A 33 -7.23 19.02 -13.32
N LEU A 34 -8.12 19.44 -14.21
CA LEU A 34 -9.52 19.01 -14.27
C LEU A 34 -9.61 17.61 -14.89
N LYS A 35 -9.02 16.61 -14.23
CA LYS A 35 -9.34 15.21 -14.51
C LYS A 35 -10.65 14.88 -13.81
N LEU A 36 -11.74 14.86 -14.57
CA LEU A 36 -12.99 14.31 -14.07
C LEU A 36 -12.84 12.79 -14.04
N ASP A 37 -12.65 12.24 -12.84
CA ASP A 37 -12.56 10.79 -12.65
C ASP A 37 -13.96 10.20 -12.86
N VAL A 38 -14.18 9.57 -14.02
CA VAL A 38 -15.39 8.81 -14.35
C VAL A 38 -15.19 7.30 -14.13
N SER A 39 -14.08 6.87 -13.52
CA SER A 39 -13.87 5.46 -13.24
C SER A 39 -14.69 5.04 -12.01
N PRO A 40 -15.34 3.87 -12.04
CA PRO A 40 -16.13 3.38 -10.90
C PRO A 40 -15.31 3.09 -9.63
N SER A 41 -13.98 3.15 -9.71
CA SER A 41 -13.04 2.76 -8.66
C SER A 41 -12.27 3.93 -8.03
N GLY A 42 -12.47 5.20 -8.45
CA GLY A 42 -11.77 6.35 -7.85
C GLY A 42 -10.23 6.29 -7.97
N VAL A 43 -9.70 5.51 -8.92
CA VAL A 43 -8.25 5.21 -9.05
C VAL A 43 -7.43 6.48 -9.32
N THR A 44 -8.07 7.57 -9.74
CA THR A 44 -7.37 8.80 -10.13
C THR A 44 -7.02 9.70 -8.96
N ASN A 45 -7.70 9.60 -7.81
CA ASN A 45 -7.44 10.41 -6.62
C ASN A 45 -7.08 9.54 -5.42
N LEU A 46 -6.32 10.09 -4.46
CA LEU A 46 -6.11 9.45 -3.18
C LEU A 46 -7.43 9.39 -2.39
N SER A 47 -7.61 8.33 -1.60
CA SER A 47 -8.78 8.19 -0.74
C SER A 47 -8.79 9.24 0.38
N ASP A 48 -9.98 9.60 0.87
CA ASP A 48 -10.13 10.53 2.00
C ASP A 48 -9.37 10.06 3.25
N TYR A 49 -9.27 8.74 3.45
CA TYR A 49 -8.48 8.14 4.51
C TYR A 49 -6.99 8.46 4.34
N THR A 50 -6.44 8.23 3.16
CA THR A 50 -5.04 8.54 2.85
C THR A 50 -4.74 10.02 3.00
N LEU A 51 -5.62 10.89 2.49
CA LEU A 51 -5.48 12.34 2.62
C LEU A 51 -5.47 12.78 4.09
N SER A 52 -6.38 12.26 4.93
CA SER A 52 -6.40 12.59 6.35
C SER A 52 -5.12 12.15 7.06
N ARG A 53 -4.63 10.93 6.75
CA ARG A 53 -3.37 10.42 7.34
C ARG A 53 -2.14 11.21 6.89
N LEU A 54 -2.09 11.64 5.63
CA LEU A 54 -1.00 12.49 5.12
C LEU A 54 -1.00 13.88 5.76
N HIS A 55 -2.18 14.45 6.03
CA HIS A 55 -2.30 15.76 6.71
C HIS A 55 -1.98 15.71 8.21
N GLU A 56 -2.02 14.52 8.82
CA GLU A 56 -1.63 14.31 10.22
C GLU A 56 -0.10 14.11 10.37
N LEU A 57 0.66 14.01 9.26
CA LEU A 57 2.11 13.85 9.33
C LEU A 57 2.76 15.16 9.75
N ASP A 58 3.55 15.10 10.80
CA ASP A 58 4.36 16.19 11.36
C ASP A 58 5.88 15.93 11.21
N GLU A 59 6.27 14.77 10.67
CA GLU A 59 7.64 14.35 10.39
C GLU A 59 7.88 14.13 8.91
N ASP A 60 9.11 14.40 8.43
CA ASP A 60 9.50 14.14 7.06
C ASP A 60 9.70 12.62 6.84
N VAL A 61 9.10 12.10 5.77
CA VAL A 61 9.19 10.71 5.34
C VAL A 61 9.82 10.64 3.96
N LEU A 62 10.78 9.74 3.81
CA LEU A 62 11.51 9.53 2.57
C LEU A 62 11.09 8.18 1.95
N LEU A 63 10.65 8.23 0.72
CA LEU A 63 10.17 7.09 -0.05
C LEU A 63 11.17 6.82 -1.19
N TYR A 64 11.77 5.64 -1.19
CA TYR A 64 12.80 5.23 -2.12
C TYR A 64 12.33 4.07 -3.00
N PRO A 65 11.62 4.32 -4.11
CA PRO A 65 11.35 3.28 -5.08
C PRO A 65 12.64 2.87 -5.81
N VAL A 66 12.84 1.56 -5.92
CA VAL A 66 14.04 0.96 -6.50
C VAL A 66 13.74 0.43 -7.89
N TYR A 67 14.32 1.08 -8.91
CA TYR A 67 14.14 0.69 -10.30
C TYR A 67 15.47 0.70 -11.05
N THR A 68 15.80 -0.38 -11.77
CA THR A 68 16.89 -0.37 -12.75
C THR A 68 16.47 0.41 -13.99
N SER A 69 17.44 1.03 -14.65
CA SER A 69 17.22 1.70 -15.93
C SER A 69 16.59 0.74 -16.96
N GLY A 70 15.48 1.16 -17.57
CA GLY A 70 14.74 0.34 -18.53
C GLY A 70 13.78 -0.69 -17.93
N TYR A 71 13.66 -0.77 -16.62
CA TYR A 71 12.61 -1.58 -16.01
C TYR A 71 11.23 -0.99 -16.32
N ASP A 72 10.37 -1.77 -16.95
CA ASP A 72 9.01 -1.40 -17.33
C ASP A 72 8.02 -2.41 -16.75
N SER A 73 6.99 -1.91 -16.07
CA SER A 73 5.96 -2.73 -15.43
C SER A 73 4.75 -1.86 -15.11
N THR A 74 3.56 -2.38 -15.37
CA THR A 74 2.29 -1.71 -15.00
C THR A 74 2.23 -1.41 -13.49
N VAL A 75 2.75 -2.31 -12.64
CA VAL A 75 2.79 -2.09 -11.19
C VAL A 75 3.72 -0.92 -10.84
N ARG A 76 4.90 -0.82 -11.49
CA ARG A 76 5.80 0.32 -11.34
C ARG A 76 5.09 1.63 -11.64
N ASP A 77 4.35 1.70 -12.76
CA ASP A 77 3.68 2.94 -13.16
C ASP A 77 2.59 3.33 -12.16
N LEU A 78 1.79 2.36 -11.70
CA LEU A 78 0.79 2.59 -10.65
C LEU A 78 1.41 3.05 -9.33
N VAL A 79 2.50 2.39 -8.88
CA VAL A 79 3.23 2.79 -7.66
C VAL A 79 3.81 4.18 -7.81
N THR A 80 4.45 4.47 -8.94
CA THR A 80 5.05 5.79 -9.21
C THR A 80 4.00 6.89 -9.23
N GLU A 81 2.85 6.65 -9.84
CA GLU A 81 1.72 7.59 -9.85
C GLU A 81 1.20 7.83 -8.43
N THR A 82 1.03 6.78 -7.63
CA THR A 82 0.57 6.89 -6.23
C THR A 82 1.55 7.69 -5.39
N LEU A 83 2.86 7.40 -5.49
CA LEU A 83 3.92 8.13 -4.80
C LEU A 83 3.95 9.63 -5.16
N ASN A 84 3.81 9.94 -6.46
CA ASN A 84 3.76 11.32 -6.92
C ASN A 84 2.55 12.09 -6.37
N LYS A 85 1.39 11.42 -6.29
CA LYS A 85 0.18 12.02 -5.68
C LYS A 85 0.38 12.29 -4.19
N MET A 86 0.91 11.31 -3.44
CA MET A 86 1.20 11.49 -2.02
C MET A 86 2.18 12.64 -1.76
N SER A 87 3.25 12.74 -2.56
CA SER A 87 4.22 13.82 -2.47
C SER A 87 3.67 15.19 -2.88
N ALA A 88 2.68 15.23 -3.77
CA ALA A 88 2.02 16.47 -4.18
C ALA A 88 1.04 16.98 -3.10
N GLU A 89 0.39 16.08 -2.36
CA GLU A 89 -0.58 16.41 -1.31
C GLU A 89 0.09 16.75 0.04
N CYS A 90 1.27 16.20 0.32
CA CYS A 90 1.94 16.40 1.61
C CYS A 90 3.41 16.78 1.43
N ALA A 91 3.79 17.96 1.94
CA ALA A 91 5.16 18.47 1.86
C ALA A 91 6.18 17.64 2.68
N HIS A 92 5.69 16.86 3.66
CA HIS A 92 6.51 15.95 4.46
C HIS A 92 6.84 14.65 3.73
N VAL A 93 6.19 14.35 2.61
CA VAL A 93 6.44 13.14 1.82
C VAL A 93 7.39 13.48 0.68
N ARG A 94 8.59 12.89 0.69
CA ARG A 94 9.61 13.07 -0.34
C ARG A 94 9.86 11.75 -1.04
N VAL A 95 9.88 11.79 -2.36
CA VAL A 95 10.12 10.61 -3.21
C VAL A 95 11.44 10.77 -3.96
N GLU A 96 12.31 9.79 -3.85
CA GLU A 96 13.58 9.75 -4.57
C GLU A 96 13.85 8.35 -5.13
N THR A 97 13.85 8.21 -6.44
CA THR A 97 14.11 6.92 -7.10
C THR A 97 15.57 6.53 -6.96
N ILE A 98 15.84 5.28 -6.60
CA ILE A 98 17.18 4.69 -6.52
C ILE A 98 17.36 3.66 -7.64
N ASP A 99 18.41 3.80 -8.41
CA ASP A 99 18.87 2.76 -9.34
C ASP A 99 19.93 1.89 -8.63
N PRO A 100 19.63 0.60 -8.36
CA PRO A 100 20.54 -0.28 -7.63
C PRO A 100 21.87 -0.54 -8.35
N VAL A 101 21.92 -0.33 -9.67
CA VAL A 101 23.15 -0.51 -10.46
C VAL A 101 24.08 0.69 -10.30
N THR A 102 23.53 1.90 -10.30
CA THR A 102 24.31 3.13 -10.19
C THR A 102 24.53 3.59 -8.76
N GLN A 103 23.67 3.16 -7.81
CA GLN A 103 23.70 3.57 -6.41
C GLN A 103 23.71 2.38 -5.42
N PRO A 104 24.61 1.38 -5.59
CA PRO A 104 24.60 0.16 -4.77
C PRO A 104 24.84 0.44 -3.27
N GLN A 105 25.60 1.49 -2.95
CA GLN A 105 25.88 1.86 -1.56
C GLN A 105 24.62 2.36 -0.82
N ARG A 106 23.73 3.07 -1.51
CA ARG A 106 22.44 3.51 -0.93
C ARG A 106 21.54 2.33 -0.66
N ILE A 107 21.49 1.37 -1.59
CA ILE A 107 20.75 0.13 -1.40
C ILE A 107 21.28 -0.64 -0.18
N ALA A 108 22.60 -0.80 -0.07
CA ALA A 108 23.19 -1.50 1.08
C ALA A 108 22.85 -0.81 2.42
N ALA A 109 22.82 0.52 2.44
CA ALA A 109 22.45 1.27 3.64
C ALA A 109 20.97 1.09 4.03
N LEU A 110 20.06 0.93 3.05
CA LEU A 110 18.64 0.75 3.28
C LEU A 110 18.26 -0.71 3.57
N SER A 111 18.97 -1.67 2.97
CA SER A 111 18.64 -3.09 3.08
C SER A 111 19.38 -3.83 4.19
N GLY A 112 20.39 -3.22 4.80
CA GLY A 112 21.30 -3.92 5.69
C GLY A 112 22.04 -5.05 4.96
N ASP A 113 22.07 -6.26 5.56
CA ASP A 113 22.66 -7.47 4.95
C ASP A 113 21.70 -8.17 3.96
N ALA A 114 20.65 -7.53 3.52
CA ALA A 114 19.68 -8.15 2.64
C ALA A 114 20.30 -8.45 1.27
N GLY A 115 20.08 -9.66 0.78
CA GLY A 115 20.47 -10.12 -0.55
C GLY A 115 19.96 -9.26 -1.69
N SER A 116 19.83 -9.78 -2.90
CA SER A 116 19.38 -9.03 -4.06
C SER A 116 18.02 -8.35 -3.79
N ILE A 117 17.98 -7.03 -4.05
CA ILE A 117 16.73 -6.25 -3.99
C ILE A 117 16.01 -6.40 -5.32
N GLU A 118 14.74 -6.76 -5.24
CA GLU A 118 13.89 -6.89 -6.42
C GLU A 118 13.51 -5.52 -6.97
N ASN A 119 13.48 -5.40 -8.31
CA ASN A 119 12.96 -4.21 -8.98
C ASN A 119 11.51 -3.97 -8.59
N GLY A 120 11.18 -2.74 -8.24
CA GLY A 120 9.85 -2.38 -7.77
C GLY A 120 9.71 -2.38 -6.24
N THR A 121 10.74 -2.80 -5.49
CA THR A 121 10.78 -2.61 -4.04
C THR A 121 10.73 -1.13 -3.70
N VAL A 122 9.97 -0.76 -2.67
CA VAL A 122 9.95 0.60 -2.13
C VAL A 122 10.43 0.55 -0.68
N PHE A 123 11.46 1.34 -0.35
CA PHE A 123 11.85 1.58 1.02
C PHE A 123 11.21 2.87 1.52
N ILE A 124 10.71 2.85 2.74
CA ILE A 124 10.10 3.98 3.44
C ILE A 124 10.89 4.21 4.72
N THR A 125 11.34 5.42 4.95
CA THR A 125 12.08 5.78 6.17
C THR A 125 11.54 7.07 6.76
N ASN A 126 11.64 7.21 8.09
CA ASN A 126 11.53 8.51 8.75
C ASN A 126 12.78 9.38 8.45
N GLN A 127 12.74 10.65 8.81
CA GLN A 127 13.81 11.61 8.51
C GLN A 127 15.19 11.14 9.01
N ASP A 128 15.27 10.54 10.18
CA ASP A 128 16.52 10.10 10.81
C ASP A 128 16.97 8.70 10.36
N ALA A 129 16.23 8.06 9.46
CA ALA A 129 16.45 6.68 8.99
C ALA A 129 16.62 5.66 10.15
N THR A 130 16.03 5.95 11.29
CA THR A 130 16.03 5.04 12.45
C THR A 130 15.12 3.85 12.23
N ARG A 131 14.15 4.00 11.32
CA ARG A 131 13.18 2.98 10.97
C ARG A 131 13.06 2.87 9.46
N ILE A 132 13.27 1.68 8.93
CA ILE A 132 13.21 1.37 7.51
C ILE A 132 12.16 0.30 7.29
N ILE A 133 11.11 0.63 6.56
CA ILE A 133 10.08 -0.30 6.11
C ILE A 133 10.35 -0.65 4.66
N ARG A 134 10.32 -1.92 4.33
CA ARG A 134 10.47 -2.44 2.98
C ARG A 134 9.13 -2.98 2.50
N LEU A 135 8.71 -2.57 1.30
CA LEU A 135 7.60 -3.16 0.58
C LEU A 135 8.13 -3.79 -0.71
N SER A 136 7.88 -5.08 -0.89
CA SER A 136 8.20 -5.80 -2.12
C SER A 136 7.12 -5.58 -3.19
N PRO A 137 7.42 -5.79 -4.49
CA PRO A 137 6.48 -5.54 -5.58
C PRO A 137 5.16 -6.31 -5.46
N GLU A 138 5.21 -7.53 -4.96
CA GLU A 138 4.03 -8.38 -4.74
C GLU A 138 3.08 -7.83 -3.67
N GLU A 139 3.57 -7.05 -2.70
CA GLU A 139 2.73 -6.45 -1.66
C GLU A 139 1.84 -5.32 -2.18
N PHE A 140 2.09 -4.83 -3.39
CA PHE A 140 1.22 -3.85 -4.07
C PHE A 140 0.04 -4.48 -4.79
N LEU A 141 -0.01 -5.81 -4.83
CA LEU A 141 -1.06 -6.57 -5.48
C LEU A 141 -1.77 -7.48 -4.47
N PHE A 142 -3.07 -7.49 -4.51
CA PHE A 142 -3.89 -8.40 -3.75
C PHE A 142 -4.63 -9.33 -4.70
N SER A 143 -4.31 -10.62 -4.67
CA SER A 143 -4.95 -11.64 -5.49
C SER A 143 -5.94 -12.47 -4.67
N ARG A 144 -7.11 -12.71 -5.23
CA ARG A 144 -8.16 -13.55 -4.63
C ARG A 144 -8.86 -14.36 -5.70
N THR A 145 -9.05 -15.64 -5.42
CA THR A 145 -9.88 -16.52 -6.25
C THR A 145 -11.34 -16.45 -5.79
N VAL A 146 -12.24 -16.09 -6.71
CA VAL A 146 -13.69 -16.05 -6.49
C VAL A 146 -14.35 -16.86 -7.60
N LEU A 147 -15.14 -17.87 -7.23
CA LEU A 147 -15.85 -18.78 -8.16
C LEU A 147 -14.91 -19.46 -9.17
N GLY A 148 -13.64 -19.68 -8.81
CA GLY A 148 -12.65 -20.34 -9.67
C GLY A 148 -11.91 -19.39 -10.61
N GLU A 149 -12.21 -18.10 -10.59
CA GLU A 149 -11.47 -17.07 -11.32
C GLU A 149 -10.58 -16.27 -10.38
N GLU A 150 -9.35 -15.96 -10.81
CA GLU A 150 -8.40 -15.16 -10.05
C GLU A 150 -8.56 -13.68 -10.38
N TYR A 151 -8.76 -12.88 -9.35
CA TYR A 151 -8.83 -11.43 -9.43
C TYR A 151 -7.63 -10.83 -8.74
N THR A 152 -6.88 -9.99 -9.45
CA THR A 152 -5.76 -9.23 -8.88
C THR A 152 -6.13 -7.76 -8.84
N ILE A 153 -5.98 -7.14 -7.66
CA ILE A 153 -6.33 -5.75 -7.39
C ILE A 153 -5.06 -5.03 -6.92
N TYR A 154 -4.82 -3.83 -7.46
CA TYR A 154 -3.77 -2.96 -6.97
C TYR A 154 -4.16 -2.36 -5.62
N CYS A 155 -3.31 -2.52 -4.62
CA CYS A 155 -3.52 -2.03 -3.25
C CYS A 155 -2.37 -1.12 -2.76
N GLY A 156 -1.59 -0.56 -3.69
CA GLY A 156 -0.38 0.21 -3.37
C GLY A 156 -0.63 1.43 -2.48
N GLU A 157 -1.73 2.15 -2.67
CA GLU A 157 -2.09 3.29 -1.81
C GLU A 157 -2.21 2.85 -0.35
N ALA A 158 -2.97 1.78 -0.08
CA ALA A 158 -3.19 1.26 1.26
C ALA A 158 -1.89 0.76 1.91
N GLN A 159 -1.03 0.08 1.13
CA GLN A 159 0.25 -0.42 1.63
C GLN A 159 1.22 0.73 1.93
N LEU A 160 1.30 1.72 1.06
CA LEU A 160 2.19 2.87 1.24
C LEU A 160 1.80 3.71 2.45
N ILE A 161 0.51 4.05 2.62
CA ILE A 161 0.08 4.87 3.76
C ILE A 161 0.26 4.13 5.09
N GLY A 162 0.02 2.81 5.12
CA GLY A 162 0.29 1.98 6.28
C GLY A 162 1.79 1.89 6.61
N ALA A 163 2.66 1.79 5.58
CA ALA A 163 4.10 1.77 5.75
C ALA A 163 4.65 3.12 6.24
N ILE A 164 4.12 4.23 5.74
CA ILE A 164 4.40 5.59 6.25
C ILE A 164 4.05 5.67 7.74
N GLY A 165 2.86 5.24 8.13
CA GLY A 165 2.45 5.22 9.53
C GLY A 165 3.39 4.39 10.43
N ARG A 166 3.84 3.21 9.95
CA ARG A 166 4.83 2.39 10.69
C ARG A 166 6.20 3.05 10.77
N ALA A 167 6.63 3.76 9.72
CA ALA A 167 7.93 4.45 9.72
C ALA A 167 7.96 5.62 10.71
N CYS A 168 6.84 6.32 10.92
CA CYS A 168 6.69 7.46 11.83
C CYS A 168 6.31 7.04 13.27
N THR A 169 6.08 5.77 13.54
CA THR A 169 5.69 5.30 14.87
C THR A 169 6.83 4.58 15.55
N ASP A 170 7.28 5.04 16.72
CA ASP A 170 8.40 4.44 17.46
C ASP A 170 8.15 2.97 17.82
N ASN A 171 6.92 2.65 18.22
CA ASN A 171 6.52 1.31 18.63
C ASN A 171 5.18 0.95 17.97
N PRO A 172 5.15 0.55 16.69
CA PRO A 172 3.93 0.10 16.05
C PRO A 172 3.40 -1.14 16.74
N VAL A 173 2.07 -1.22 16.86
CA VAL A 173 1.41 -2.36 17.49
C VAL A 173 1.55 -3.59 16.60
N GLY A 174 2.10 -4.67 17.15
CA GLY A 174 2.16 -5.98 16.52
C GLY A 174 0.80 -6.70 16.61
N VAL A 175 0.42 -7.36 15.53
CA VAL A 175 -0.74 -8.26 15.49
C VAL A 175 -0.25 -9.64 15.06
N TYR A 176 -0.41 -10.63 15.94
CA TYR A 176 0.11 -11.98 15.75
C TYR A 176 -1.01 -12.95 15.44
N PHE A 177 -1.00 -13.53 14.26
CA PHE A 177 -1.80 -14.72 13.94
C PHE A 177 -1.17 -15.91 14.62
N LEU A 178 -1.83 -16.44 15.66
CA LEU A 178 -1.35 -17.62 16.36
C LEU A 178 -1.46 -18.84 15.46
N THR A 179 -0.50 -19.74 15.58
CA THR A 179 -0.41 -20.99 14.82
C THR A 179 0.00 -22.14 15.75
N GLY A 180 -0.25 -23.38 15.32
CA GLY A 180 0.13 -24.60 16.08
C GLY A 180 -1.05 -25.50 16.42
N HIS A 181 -2.29 -24.97 16.42
CA HIS A 181 -3.52 -25.68 16.81
C HIS A 181 -4.53 -25.77 15.66
N GLY A 182 -4.08 -25.59 14.40
CA GLY A 182 -4.92 -25.67 13.22
C GLY A 182 -5.81 -24.45 13.01
N GLU A 183 -5.39 -23.30 13.53
CA GLU A 183 -6.04 -22.00 13.38
C GLU A 183 -6.07 -21.56 11.91
N LEU A 184 -6.93 -20.57 11.63
CA LEU A 184 -6.86 -19.84 10.38
C LEU A 184 -5.55 -19.04 10.31
N THR A 185 -4.80 -19.24 9.24
CA THR A 185 -3.51 -18.60 9.02
C THR A 185 -3.66 -17.17 8.52
N GLN A 186 -2.55 -16.44 8.47
CA GLN A 186 -2.50 -15.12 7.85
C GLN A 186 -2.89 -15.17 6.37
N GLU A 187 -2.55 -16.25 5.66
CA GLU A 187 -2.90 -16.49 4.25
C GLU A 187 -4.40 -16.72 4.09
N ASP A 188 -5.01 -17.52 4.98
CA ASP A 188 -6.47 -17.74 5.00
C ASP A 188 -7.23 -16.43 5.26
N CYS A 189 -6.63 -15.53 6.04
CA CYS A 189 -7.18 -14.24 6.42
C CYS A 189 -6.47 -13.06 5.69
N SER A 190 -6.04 -13.27 4.45
CA SER A 190 -5.21 -12.32 3.68
C SER A 190 -5.80 -10.91 3.59
N LEU A 191 -7.12 -10.77 3.46
CA LEU A 191 -7.77 -9.46 3.45
C LEU A 191 -7.68 -8.76 4.81
N LEU A 192 -7.84 -9.49 5.92
CA LEU A 192 -7.66 -8.93 7.26
C LEU A 192 -6.21 -8.49 7.48
N ALA A 193 -5.24 -9.32 7.07
CA ALA A 193 -3.83 -8.98 7.16
C ALA A 193 -3.48 -7.73 6.33
N LEU A 194 -4.05 -7.60 5.10
CA LEU A 194 -3.93 -6.41 4.28
C LEU A 194 -4.48 -5.17 5.00
N GLN A 195 -5.70 -5.26 5.54
CA GLN A 195 -6.34 -4.15 6.27
C GLN A 195 -5.55 -3.75 7.52
N LEU A 196 -5.00 -4.69 8.26
CA LEU A 196 -4.16 -4.39 9.42
C LEU A 196 -2.89 -3.63 8.99
N ARG A 197 -2.18 -4.11 7.96
CA ARG A 197 -0.99 -3.43 7.44
C ARG A 197 -1.28 -2.03 6.92
N SER A 198 -2.38 -1.84 6.20
CA SER A 198 -2.80 -0.53 5.67
C SER A 198 -3.18 0.47 6.78
N ASN A 199 -3.54 -0.02 7.96
CA ASN A 199 -3.80 0.80 9.15
C ASN A 199 -2.57 0.98 10.06
N GLY A 200 -1.38 0.58 9.61
CA GLY A 200 -0.13 0.82 10.32
C GLY A 200 0.25 -0.24 11.37
N PHE A 201 -0.45 -1.37 11.43
CA PHE A 201 -0.08 -2.50 12.29
C PHE A 201 1.07 -3.32 11.66
N GLU A 202 1.92 -3.89 12.50
CA GLU A 202 2.87 -4.92 12.10
C GLU A 202 2.20 -6.29 12.21
N VAL A 203 2.14 -7.04 11.11
CA VAL A 203 1.44 -8.33 11.06
C VAL A 203 2.45 -9.47 11.04
N HIS A 204 2.35 -10.35 12.02
CA HIS A 204 3.22 -11.49 12.25
C HIS A 204 2.39 -12.78 12.34
N SER A 205 3.09 -13.92 12.24
CA SER A 205 2.52 -15.24 12.52
C SER A 205 3.49 -16.03 13.38
N GLY A 206 2.98 -16.85 14.29
CA GLY A 206 3.85 -17.72 15.09
C GLY A 206 3.12 -18.51 16.18
N GLU A 207 3.82 -19.54 16.66
CA GLU A 207 3.36 -20.31 17.80
C GLU A 207 3.57 -19.52 19.10
N ILE A 208 2.60 -19.54 20.00
CA ILE A 208 2.64 -18.75 21.25
C ILE A 208 3.90 -19.03 22.09
N ALA A 209 4.41 -20.24 22.03
CA ALA A 209 5.61 -20.63 22.74
C ALA A 209 6.92 -20.04 22.16
N ARG A 210 6.87 -19.48 20.95
CA ARG A 210 8.06 -18.99 20.21
C ARG A 210 8.07 -17.51 19.96
N ILE A 211 6.94 -16.84 20.12
CA ILE A 211 6.82 -15.39 19.97
C ILE A 211 7.06 -14.70 21.31
N ALA A 212 7.47 -13.43 21.25
CA ALA A 212 7.66 -12.56 22.41
C ALA A 212 6.89 -11.24 22.20
N PRO A 213 5.54 -11.26 22.25
CA PRO A 213 4.74 -10.08 22.01
C PRO A 213 4.93 -9.05 23.14
N ALA A 214 4.94 -7.78 22.78
CA ALA A 214 4.88 -6.69 23.75
C ALA A 214 3.48 -6.59 24.37
N ALA A 215 3.35 -6.01 25.56
CA ALA A 215 2.04 -5.83 26.21
C ALA A 215 1.06 -4.94 25.41
N THR A 216 1.56 -4.19 24.44
CA THR A 216 0.73 -3.37 23.52
C THR A 216 0.18 -4.15 22.34
N ASP A 217 0.74 -5.34 22.06
CA ASP A 217 0.39 -6.15 20.89
C ASP A 217 -0.96 -6.85 21.04
N ILE A 218 -1.41 -7.43 19.93
CA ILE A 218 -2.68 -8.14 19.82
C ILE A 218 -2.41 -9.56 19.33
N LEU A 219 -2.92 -10.56 20.02
CA LEU A 219 -2.87 -11.94 19.58
C LEU A 219 -4.22 -12.34 18.96
N LEU A 220 -4.19 -12.98 17.81
CA LEU A 220 -5.36 -13.50 17.10
C LEU A 220 -5.35 -15.03 17.20
N LEU A 221 -6.31 -15.60 17.92
CA LEU A 221 -6.58 -17.05 18.00
C LEU A 221 -7.84 -17.32 17.19
N LEU A 222 -7.72 -17.71 15.94
CA LEU A 222 -8.83 -17.79 14.99
C LEU A 222 -9.16 -19.24 14.64
N ALA A 223 -10.33 -19.72 15.06
CA ALA A 223 -10.87 -21.05 14.80
C ALA A 223 -9.88 -22.20 15.09
N PRO A 224 -9.30 -22.28 16.31
CA PRO A 224 -8.40 -23.37 16.68
C PRO A 224 -9.14 -24.72 16.57
N ARG A 225 -8.45 -25.75 16.08
CA ARG A 225 -9.02 -27.10 15.91
C ARG A 225 -8.60 -28.07 17.03
N SER A 226 -7.66 -27.67 17.85
CA SER A 226 -7.23 -28.41 19.06
C SER A 226 -7.02 -27.44 20.21
N ASP A 227 -7.09 -27.97 21.43
CA ASP A 227 -6.89 -27.19 22.64
C ASP A 227 -5.43 -26.76 22.80
N LEU A 228 -5.22 -25.62 23.46
CA LEU A 228 -3.92 -25.15 23.90
C LEU A 228 -3.37 -26.12 24.98
N THR A 229 -2.06 -26.31 24.98
CA THR A 229 -1.39 -27.01 26.09
C THR A 229 -1.46 -26.18 27.37
N GLY A 230 -1.22 -26.83 28.53
CA GLY A 230 -1.22 -26.12 29.82
C GLY A 230 -0.21 -24.97 29.88
N ASP A 231 0.98 -25.16 29.27
CA ASP A 231 2.05 -24.15 29.25
C ASP A 231 1.68 -22.97 28.32
N GLU A 232 1.06 -23.24 27.19
CA GLU A 232 0.57 -22.20 26.26
C GLU A 232 -0.57 -21.40 26.87
N ALA A 233 -1.51 -22.07 27.54
CA ALA A 233 -2.59 -21.40 28.25
C ALA A 233 -2.05 -20.49 29.38
N GLN A 234 -0.99 -20.96 30.12
CA GLN A 234 -0.34 -20.13 31.12
C GLN A 234 0.41 -18.93 30.51
N THR A 235 1.07 -19.12 29.36
CA THR A 235 1.72 -18.03 28.63
C THR A 235 0.72 -16.98 28.19
N LEU A 236 -0.43 -17.40 27.64
CA LEU A 236 -1.52 -16.53 27.23
C LEU A 236 -2.14 -15.77 28.43
N ALA A 237 -2.35 -16.46 29.56
CA ALA A 237 -2.82 -15.83 30.79
C ALA A 237 -1.84 -14.75 31.29
N THR A 238 -0.55 -15.05 31.30
CA THR A 238 0.49 -14.09 31.68
C THR A 238 0.53 -12.88 30.76
N PHE A 239 0.34 -13.07 29.44
CA PHE A 239 0.26 -11.99 28.50
C PHE A 239 -0.94 -11.08 28.76
N LEU A 240 -2.12 -11.65 29.04
CA LEU A 240 -3.34 -10.92 29.42
C LEU A 240 -3.18 -10.16 30.75
N ASP A 241 -2.56 -10.80 31.76
CA ASP A 241 -2.29 -10.17 33.07
C ASP A 241 -1.35 -8.96 32.96
N ASN A 242 -0.45 -8.97 31.95
CA ASN A 242 0.42 -7.85 31.64
C ASN A 242 -0.26 -6.75 30.78
N GLY A 243 -1.55 -6.85 30.52
CA GLY A 243 -2.34 -5.88 29.75
C GLY A 243 -2.40 -6.15 28.25
N GLY A 244 -1.90 -7.30 27.78
CA GLY A 244 -2.01 -7.75 26.41
C GLY A 244 -3.47 -7.96 25.97
N ARG A 245 -3.70 -8.03 24.68
CA ARG A 245 -5.04 -8.17 24.08
C ARG A 245 -5.10 -9.42 23.23
N VAL A 246 -6.17 -10.18 23.40
CA VAL A 246 -6.42 -11.40 22.62
C VAL A 246 -7.78 -11.31 21.96
N LEU A 247 -7.83 -11.54 20.67
CA LEU A 247 -9.07 -11.74 19.92
C LEU A 247 -9.22 -13.21 19.61
N VAL A 248 -10.33 -13.79 20.09
CA VAL A 248 -10.66 -15.20 19.85
C VAL A 248 -11.85 -15.27 18.89
N GLY A 249 -11.68 -15.99 17.77
CA GLY A 249 -12.73 -16.30 16.81
C GLY A 249 -13.00 -17.80 16.76
N PHE A 250 -14.27 -18.23 16.67
CA PHE A 250 -14.71 -19.63 16.58
C PHE A 250 -15.44 -19.90 15.28
#